data_208fe17f7ab69927dcaaddfa2206c2db
#
_entry.id   208fe17f7ab69927dcaaddfa2206c2db
#
_cell.length_a   1.000
_cell.length_b   1.000
_cell.length_c   1.000
_cell.angle_alpha   90.00
_cell.angle_beta   90.00
_cell.angle_gamma   90.00
#
_symmetry.space_group_name_H-M   'P 1'
#
loop_
_entity.id
_entity.type
_entity.pdbx_description
1 polymer ?
#
loop_
_entity_poly.entity_id
_entity_poly.type
_entity_poly.pdbx_seq_one_letter_code
_entity_poly.pdbx_strand_id
1 'polypeptide(L)'
;MSKKIHTIQSSDKSEFDKEVNQFLELGCELMDGGYEVINSDDGVVYSQVIVFKNCEVEFYENGQLKFVENKNEDGKRDRLSTHWYENGQKSIERTFKDGKKDGLWTSWYENGQKQLEGTYKNGKEDGLFITWYENGERRSEGTWKGGKFDGLWISWFENGQKRLEGTYKYGDLVNLIGRWNVDGSVRTEPFDWEGIY
;
A
#
# COMPACT_ATOMS: atom_id res chain seq x y z
N MET A 1 16.13 8.59 19.67
CA MET A 1 15.85 8.28 18.25
C MET A 1 16.93 7.33 17.75
N SER A 2 16.57 6.12 17.36
CA SER A 2 17.53 5.17 16.77
C SER A 2 17.85 5.64 15.36
N LYS A 3 19.09 6.06 15.12
CA LYS A 3 19.57 6.35 13.76
C LYS A 3 19.81 5.01 13.07
N LYS A 4 18.97 4.62 12.11
CA LYS A 4 19.31 3.51 11.22
C LYS A 4 20.22 4.04 10.13
N ILE A 5 21.43 3.50 10.11
CA ILE A 5 22.47 3.80 9.11
C ILE A 5 22.35 2.74 8.04
N HIS A 6 22.10 3.16 6.81
CA HIS A 6 22.19 2.27 5.63
C HIS A 6 23.41 2.67 4.81
N THR A 7 24.25 1.71 4.47
CA THR A 7 25.43 1.95 3.63
C THR A 7 25.12 1.45 2.23
N ILE A 8 25.09 2.37 1.27
CA ILE A 8 25.08 2.02 -0.16
C ILE A 8 26.51 2.02 -0.62
N GLN A 9 26.95 0.97 -1.30
CA GLN A 9 28.26 0.86 -1.92
C GLN A 9 28.08 0.43 -3.37
N SER A 10 28.63 1.20 -4.29
CA SER A 10 28.72 0.80 -5.70
C SER A 10 30.03 1.31 -6.29
N SER A 11 30.63 0.50 -7.15
CA SER A 11 31.76 0.92 -8.01
C SER A 11 31.30 1.78 -9.18
N ASP A 12 30.00 1.85 -9.45
CA ASP A 12 29.37 2.67 -10.48
C ASP A 12 28.58 3.81 -9.83
N LYS A 13 29.00 5.06 -10.15
CA LYS A 13 28.33 6.27 -9.67
C LYS A 13 26.86 6.35 -10.11
N SER A 14 26.53 5.88 -11.30
CA SER A 14 25.17 5.92 -11.84
C SER A 14 24.24 4.97 -11.10
N GLU A 15 24.72 3.79 -10.74
CA GLU A 15 23.98 2.83 -9.92
C GLU A 15 23.78 3.35 -8.49
N PHE A 16 24.82 3.94 -7.92
CA PHE A 16 24.77 4.60 -6.63
C PHE A 16 23.73 5.73 -6.60
N ASP A 17 23.80 6.67 -7.57
CA ASP A 17 22.85 7.78 -7.66
C ASP A 17 21.40 7.28 -7.85
N LYS A 18 21.20 6.16 -8.55
CA LYS A 18 19.90 5.55 -8.76
C LYS A 18 19.31 5.02 -7.45
N GLU A 19 20.10 4.33 -6.63
CA GLU A 19 19.66 3.83 -5.33
C GLU A 19 19.32 4.98 -4.37
N VAL A 20 20.17 6.03 -4.31
CA VAL A 20 19.88 7.23 -3.50
C VAL A 20 18.57 7.87 -3.92
N ASN A 21 18.37 8.08 -5.23
CA ASN A 21 17.16 8.69 -5.77
C ASN A 21 15.91 7.86 -5.45
N GLN A 22 16.01 6.53 -5.44
CA GLN A 22 14.89 5.66 -5.05
C GLN A 22 14.37 5.99 -3.63
N PHE A 23 15.27 6.22 -2.67
CA PHE A 23 14.86 6.59 -1.32
C PHE A 23 14.27 8.00 -1.24
N LEU A 24 14.81 8.94 -2.01
CA LEU A 24 14.25 10.30 -2.08
C LEU A 24 12.83 10.29 -2.68
N GLU A 25 12.59 9.50 -3.72
CA GLU A 25 11.26 9.31 -4.30
C GLU A 25 10.25 8.69 -3.31
N LEU A 26 10.73 7.85 -2.40
CA LEU A 26 9.94 7.28 -1.32
C LEU A 26 9.71 8.26 -0.15
N GLY A 27 10.19 9.51 -0.27
CA GLY A 27 9.98 10.58 0.70
C GLY A 27 10.98 10.60 1.85
N CYS A 28 12.07 9.83 1.77
CA CYS A 28 13.17 9.92 2.72
C CYS A 28 13.92 11.24 2.54
N GLU A 29 14.35 11.85 3.63
CA GLU A 29 15.19 13.04 3.62
C GLU A 29 16.62 12.67 3.99
N LEU A 30 17.60 13.16 3.22
CA LEU A 30 19.01 12.99 3.58
C LEU A 30 19.35 13.88 4.77
N MET A 31 20.13 13.39 5.72
CA MET A 31 20.74 14.26 6.72
C MET A 31 21.89 15.04 6.08
N ASP A 32 22.06 16.31 6.50
CA ASP A 32 23.21 17.13 6.13
C ASP A 32 24.50 16.45 6.58
N GLY A 33 25.32 16.02 5.65
CA GLY A 33 26.60 15.36 5.92
C GLY A 33 27.08 14.50 4.78
N GLY A 34 27.09 15.02 3.57
CA GLY A 34 27.82 14.58 2.39
C GLY A 34 28.21 13.10 2.30
N TYR A 35 28.36 12.61 1.10
CA TYR A 35 28.93 11.30 0.84
C TYR A 35 30.46 11.36 0.92
N GLU A 36 31.08 10.31 1.43
CA GLU A 36 32.51 10.09 1.30
C GLU A 36 32.80 9.25 0.05
N VAL A 37 33.66 9.75 -0.80
CA VAL A 37 34.27 8.94 -1.87
C VAL A 37 35.50 8.29 -1.26
N ILE A 38 35.45 6.99 -1.02
CA ILE A 38 36.61 6.23 -0.56
C ILE A 38 37.34 5.73 -1.80
N ASN A 39 38.55 6.20 -2.02
CA ASN A 39 39.46 5.61 -2.99
C ASN A 39 40.10 4.39 -2.34
N SER A 40 39.79 3.19 -2.81
CA SER A 40 40.52 1.97 -2.47
C SER A 40 41.65 1.73 -3.48
N ASP A 41 42.67 0.99 -3.08
CA ASP A 41 43.80 0.60 -3.98
C ASP A 41 43.34 -0.16 -5.23
N ASP A 42 42.14 -0.73 -5.22
CA ASP A 42 41.53 -1.49 -6.31
C ASP A 42 40.53 -0.69 -7.19
N GLY A 43 40.36 0.61 -6.94
CA GLY A 43 39.47 1.48 -7.72
C GLY A 43 38.66 2.46 -6.88
N VAL A 44 37.83 3.28 -7.54
CA VAL A 44 36.93 4.23 -6.90
C VAL A 44 35.70 3.48 -6.39
N VAL A 45 35.51 3.43 -5.08
CA VAL A 45 34.29 2.92 -4.46
C VAL A 45 33.47 4.12 -3.97
N TYR A 46 32.29 4.28 -4.54
CA TYR A 46 31.30 5.24 -4.02
C TYR A 46 30.67 4.59 -2.80
N SER A 47 30.99 5.08 -1.61
CA SER A 47 30.40 4.63 -0.36
C SER A 47 29.70 5.80 0.30
N GLN A 48 28.44 5.64 0.58
CA GLN A 48 27.68 6.62 1.32
C GLN A 48 27.00 5.96 2.52
N VAL A 49 27.27 6.49 3.69
CA VAL A 49 26.44 6.26 4.85
C VAL A 49 25.22 7.16 4.72
N ILE A 50 24.13 6.62 4.19
CA ILE A 50 22.87 7.36 4.11
C ILE A 50 22.20 7.29 5.47
N VAL A 51 22.17 8.43 6.15
CA VAL A 51 21.36 8.60 7.34
C VAL A 51 20.06 9.23 6.93
N PHE A 52 18.98 8.46 6.95
CA PHE A 52 17.66 8.99 6.68
C PHE A 52 17.14 9.72 7.92
N LYS A 53 16.74 10.97 7.71
CA LYS A 53 16.00 11.74 8.69
C LYS A 53 14.52 11.42 8.53
N ASN A 54 13.87 11.10 9.66
CA ASN A 54 12.41 10.90 9.68
C ASN A 54 11.87 9.71 8.86
N CYS A 55 12.72 8.71 8.55
CA CYS A 55 12.21 7.49 7.93
C CYS A 55 12.82 6.23 8.57
N GLU A 56 12.07 5.15 8.54
CA GLU A 56 12.50 3.83 8.96
C GLU A 56 12.55 2.92 7.74
N VAL A 57 13.69 2.23 7.56
CA VAL A 57 13.94 1.35 6.43
C VAL A 57 14.34 -0.02 6.94
N GLU A 58 13.80 -1.08 6.34
CA GLU A 58 14.18 -2.46 6.62
C GLU A 58 14.35 -3.24 5.32
N PHE A 59 15.29 -4.19 5.32
CA PHE A 59 15.59 -5.06 4.20
C PHE A 59 15.33 -6.51 4.57
N TYR A 60 15.03 -7.32 3.59
CA TYR A 60 15.05 -8.77 3.68
C TYR A 60 16.48 -9.30 3.72
N GLU A 61 16.67 -10.56 4.11
CA GLU A 61 17.99 -11.21 4.14
C GLU A 61 18.64 -11.28 2.74
N ASN A 62 17.85 -11.29 1.67
CA ASN A 62 18.32 -11.26 0.28
C ASN A 62 18.74 -9.85 -0.18
N GLY A 63 18.70 -8.84 0.68
CA GLY A 63 19.08 -7.45 0.39
C GLY A 63 17.99 -6.59 -0.25
N GLN A 64 16.82 -7.14 -0.57
CA GLN A 64 15.72 -6.37 -1.12
C GLN A 64 15.00 -5.55 -0.04
N LEU A 65 14.46 -4.39 -0.43
CA LEU A 65 13.65 -3.54 0.45
C LEU A 65 12.45 -4.32 0.99
N LYS A 66 12.27 -4.26 2.32
CA LYS A 66 11.11 -4.81 3.01
C LYS A 66 10.08 -3.74 3.29
N PHE A 67 10.51 -2.61 3.85
CA PHE A 67 9.66 -1.43 3.98
C PHE A 67 10.44 -0.13 4.10
N VAL A 68 9.76 0.96 3.72
CA VAL A 68 10.13 2.35 4.03
C VAL A 68 8.92 3.02 4.69
N GLU A 69 9.09 3.48 5.91
CA GLU A 69 8.05 4.20 6.67
C GLU A 69 8.53 5.60 7.04
N ASN A 70 7.84 6.62 6.54
CA ASN A 70 8.11 8.01 6.89
C ASN A 70 7.45 8.37 8.24
N LYS A 71 8.15 9.18 9.03
CA LYS A 71 7.71 9.64 10.34
C LYS A 71 7.85 11.16 10.45
N ASN A 72 6.98 11.79 11.24
CA ASN A 72 7.14 13.19 11.60
C ASN A 72 8.14 13.36 12.77
N GLU A 73 8.35 14.59 13.21
CA GLU A 73 9.28 14.93 14.32
C GLU A 73 8.90 14.27 15.64
N ASP A 74 7.61 13.98 15.85
CA ASP A 74 7.10 13.23 17.01
C ASP A 74 7.30 11.71 16.92
N GLY A 75 7.86 11.20 15.80
CA GLY A 75 8.05 9.78 15.55
C GLY A 75 6.79 9.03 15.11
N LYS A 76 5.70 9.73 14.83
CA LYS A 76 4.47 9.14 14.28
C LYS A 76 4.61 8.94 12.78
N ARG A 77 3.97 7.87 12.24
CA ARG A 77 3.89 7.68 10.78
C ARG A 77 3.29 8.91 10.12
N ASP A 78 3.95 9.41 9.08
CA ASP A 78 3.53 10.58 8.32
C ASP A 78 3.96 10.44 6.87
N ARG A 79 3.17 10.98 5.91
CA ARG A 79 3.41 10.83 4.48
C ARG A 79 3.28 9.37 4.00
N LEU A 80 4.04 9.00 2.98
CA LEU A 80 4.00 7.70 2.32
C LEU A 80 4.70 6.61 3.17
N SER A 81 4.09 5.43 3.23
CA SER A 81 4.69 4.20 3.73
C SER A 81 4.53 3.13 2.67
N THR A 82 5.64 2.51 2.27
CA THR A 82 5.67 1.47 1.23
C THR A 82 6.32 0.21 1.77
N HIS A 83 5.70 -0.94 1.52
CA HIS A 83 6.23 -2.25 1.86
C HIS A 83 6.32 -3.09 0.58
N TRP A 84 7.21 -4.04 0.57
CA TRP A 84 7.46 -4.97 -0.53
C TRP A 84 7.40 -6.40 -0.05
N TYR A 85 7.13 -7.30 -0.95
CA TYR A 85 7.35 -8.74 -0.81
C TYR A 85 8.84 -9.08 -1.00
N GLU A 86 9.25 -10.25 -0.58
CA GLU A 86 10.63 -10.72 -0.73
C GLU A 86 11.05 -10.93 -2.20
N ASN A 87 10.07 -11.03 -3.12
CA ASN A 87 10.30 -11.05 -4.57
C ASN A 87 10.52 -9.64 -5.18
N GLY A 88 10.54 -8.58 -4.36
CA GLY A 88 10.76 -7.19 -4.77
C GLY A 88 9.52 -6.45 -5.30
N GLN A 89 8.38 -7.11 -5.39
CA GLN A 89 7.13 -6.44 -5.79
C GLN A 89 6.51 -5.70 -4.59
N LYS A 90 5.85 -4.56 -4.85
CA LYS A 90 5.12 -3.84 -3.80
C LYS A 90 4.04 -4.74 -3.21
N SER A 91 3.93 -4.77 -1.87
CA SER A 91 2.85 -5.44 -1.14
C SER A 91 1.80 -4.46 -0.65
N ILE A 92 2.22 -3.29 -0.17
CA ILE A 92 1.30 -2.27 0.31
C ILE A 92 1.92 -0.88 0.20
N GLU A 93 1.11 0.10 -0.18
CA GLU A 93 1.45 1.52 -0.20
C GLU A 93 0.31 2.31 0.44
N ARG A 94 0.64 3.19 1.37
CA ARG A 94 -0.35 3.88 2.18
C ARG A 94 0.16 5.23 2.65
N THR A 95 -0.77 6.19 2.77
CA THR A 95 -0.46 7.53 3.23
C THR A 95 -0.96 7.75 4.65
N PHE A 96 -0.14 8.38 5.46
CA PHE A 96 -0.44 8.74 6.84
C PHE A 96 -0.31 10.25 7.06
N LYS A 97 -1.04 10.74 8.05
CA LYS A 97 -0.90 12.07 8.62
C LYS A 97 -0.99 11.94 10.14
N ASP A 98 0.07 12.36 10.85
CA ASP A 98 0.15 12.33 12.32
C ASP A 98 -0.22 10.95 12.93
N GLY A 99 0.23 9.86 12.31
CA GLY A 99 -0.02 8.48 12.73
C GLY A 99 -1.35 7.89 12.32
N LYS A 100 -2.23 8.68 11.66
CA LYS A 100 -3.52 8.20 11.16
C LYS A 100 -3.46 7.98 9.66
N LYS A 101 -4.17 6.96 9.18
CA LYS A 101 -4.36 6.75 7.74
C LYS A 101 -5.06 7.97 7.15
N ASP A 102 -4.47 8.62 6.15
CA ASP A 102 -5.04 9.82 5.50
C ASP A 102 -4.51 9.92 4.06
N GLY A 103 -5.35 9.56 3.11
CA GLY A 103 -5.00 9.50 1.70
C GLY A 103 -5.17 8.10 1.11
N LEU A 104 -4.48 7.85 0.00
CA LEU A 104 -4.57 6.61 -0.75
C LEU A 104 -3.97 5.42 0.02
N TRP A 105 -4.62 4.29 -0.09
CA TRP A 105 -4.16 2.98 0.34
C TRP A 105 -4.28 2.01 -0.82
N THR A 106 -3.19 1.38 -1.21
CA THR A 106 -3.17 0.33 -2.22
C THR A 106 -2.43 -0.88 -1.69
N SER A 107 -2.95 -2.07 -1.91
CA SER A 107 -2.24 -3.33 -1.67
C SER A 107 -2.25 -4.20 -2.92
N TRP A 108 -1.25 -5.08 -3.00
CA TRP A 108 -1.04 -5.98 -4.12
C TRP A 108 -0.86 -7.40 -3.63
N TYR A 109 -1.16 -8.36 -4.47
CA TYR A 109 -0.79 -9.76 -4.32
C TYR A 109 0.69 -9.95 -4.67
N GLU A 110 1.26 -11.08 -4.29
CA GLU A 110 2.65 -11.45 -4.61
C GLU A 110 2.93 -11.56 -6.11
N ASN A 111 1.90 -11.79 -6.93
CA ASN A 111 1.98 -11.78 -8.40
C ASN A 111 1.97 -10.37 -9.01
N GLY A 112 1.93 -9.30 -8.18
CA GLY A 112 1.94 -7.90 -8.58
C GLY A 112 0.60 -7.32 -8.98
N GLN A 113 -0.47 -8.11 -8.99
CA GLN A 113 -1.81 -7.60 -9.26
C GLN A 113 -2.38 -6.88 -8.04
N LYS A 114 -3.18 -5.82 -8.27
CA LYS A 114 -3.85 -5.12 -7.17
C LYS A 114 -4.77 -6.06 -6.40
N GLN A 115 -4.77 -5.93 -5.07
CA GLN A 115 -5.65 -6.61 -4.15
C GLN A 115 -6.73 -5.67 -3.61
N LEU A 116 -6.33 -4.43 -3.25
CA LEU A 116 -7.22 -3.41 -2.72
C LEU A 116 -6.72 -2.02 -3.12
N GLU A 117 -7.65 -1.12 -3.39
CA GLU A 117 -7.40 0.32 -3.50
C GLU A 117 -8.55 1.07 -2.84
N GLY A 118 -8.22 2.09 -2.03
CA GLY A 118 -9.21 2.91 -1.37
C GLY A 118 -8.60 4.13 -0.70
N THR A 119 -9.44 5.04 -0.24
CA THR A 119 -9.01 6.27 0.43
C THR A 119 -9.44 6.27 1.89
N TYR A 120 -8.55 6.80 2.72
CA TYR A 120 -8.78 7.03 4.14
C TYR A 120 -8.75 8.51 4.45
N LYS A 121 -9.52 8.92 5.45
CA LYS A 121 -9.51 10.27 6.00
C LYS A 121 -9.57 10.20 7.53
N ASN A 122 -8.57 10.78 8.19
CA ASN A 122 -8.47 10.77 9.66
C ASN A 122 -8.59 9.35 10.27
N GLY A 123 -8.04 8.32 9.62
CA GLY A 123 -8.01 6.94 10.07
C GLY A 123 -9.23 6.10 9.71
N LYS A 124 -10.23 6.67 9.01
CA LYS A 124 -11.46 5.98 8.61
C LYS A 124 -11.54 5.89 7.10
N GLU A 125 -12.18 4.83 6.60
CA GLU A 125 -12.51 4.68 5.19
C GLU A 125 -13.39 5.85 4.74
N ASP A 126 -13.00 6.54 3.64
CA ASP A 126 -13.74 7.69 3.11
C ASP A 126 -13.47 7.81 1.60
N GLY A 127 -14.43 7.41 0.79
CA GLY A 127 -14.31 7.37 -0.66
C GLY A 127 -14.59 6.01 -1.27
N LEU A 128 -14.18 5.84 -2.52
CA LEU A 128 -14.33 4.59 -3.26
C LEU A 128 -13.30 3.57 -2.79
N PHE A 129 -13.74 2.32 -2.56
CA PHE A 129 -12.91 1.16 -2.32
C PHE A 129 -13.17 0.12 -3.37
N ILE A 130 -12.12 -0.45 -3.94
CA ILE A 130 -12.16 -1.51 -4.91
C ILE A 130 -11.27 -2.63 -4.41
N THR A 131 -11.74 -3.86 -4.51
CA THR A 131 -10.94 -5.06 -4.25
C THR A 131 -10.93 -5.95 -5.48
N TRP A 132 -9.87 -6.74 -5.61
CA TRP A 132 -9.67 -7.68 -6.72
C TRP A 132 -9.35 -9.05 -6.18
N TYR A 133 -9.63 -10.06 -6.96
CA TYR A 133 -9.13 -11.41 -6.81
C TYR A 133 -7.67 -11.51 -7.30
N GLU A 134 -6.98 -12.56 -6.94
CA GLU A 134 -5.59 -12.78 -7.34
C GLU A 134 -5.42 -13.01 -8.85
N ASN A 135 -6.50 -13.39 -9.57
CA ASN A 135 -6.53 -13.46 -11.02
C ASN A 135 -6.72 -12.09 -11.72
N GLY A 136 -6.86 -10.98 -10.93
CA GLY A 136 -7.06 -9.62 -11.42
C GLY A 136 -8.50 -9.22 -11.69
N GLU A 137 -9.45 -10.12 -11.58
CA GLU A 137 -10.88 -9.80 -11.71
C GLU A 137 -11.38 -9.01 -10.50
N ARG A 138 -12.32 -8.09 -10.69
CA ARG A 138 -12.93 -7.33 -9.59
C ARG A 138 -13.66 -8.26 -8.64
N ARG A 139 -13.40 -8.09 -7.33
CA ARG A 139 -14.09 -8.81 -6.26
C ARG A 139 -15.21 -7.98 -5.64
N SER A 140 -14.94 -6.71 -5.35
CA SER A 140 -15.94 -5.79 -4.84
C SER A 140 -15.61 -4.33 -5.13
N GLU A 141 -16.64 -3.49 -5.18
CA GLU A 141 -16.53 -2.06 -5.33
C GLU A 141 -17.63 -1.39 -4.52
N GLY A 142 -17.30 -0.33 -3.79
CA GLY A 142 -18.28 0.43 -3.03
C GLY A 142 -17.72 1.68 -2.39
N THR A 143 -18.64 2.54 -1.95
CA THR A 143 -18.30 3.82 -1.36
C THR A 143 -18.43 3.76 0.16
N TRP A 144 -17.44 4.34 0.83
CA TRP A 144 -17.38 4.49 2.27
C TRP A 144 -17.45 5.96 2.66
N LYS A 145 -18.04 6.24 3.82
CA LYS A 145 -18.06 7.56 4.43
C LYS A 145 -17.88 7.44 5.93
N GLY A 146 -16.75 7.98 6.42
CA GLY A 146 -16.44 7.97 7.84
C GLY A 146 -16.36 6.57 8.48
N GLY A 147 -15.92 5.55 7.72
CA GLY A 147 -15.78 4.16 8.16
C GLY A 147 -17.04 3.30 8.04
N LYS A 148 -18.06 3.77 7.29
CA LYS A 148 -19.29 3.04 7.04
C LYS A 148 -19.61 3.00 5.56
N PHE A 149 -20.23 1.93 5.08
CA PHE A 149 -20.76 1.86 3.72
C PHE A 149 -21.80 2.96 3.49
N ASP A 150 -21.66 3.76 2.44
CA ASP A 150 -22.57 4.83 2.07
C ASP A 150 -22.60 5.01 0.56
N GLY A 151 -23.57 4.40 -0.10
CA GLY A 151 -23.71 4.39 -1.55
C GLY A 151 -23.89 3.01 -2.14
N LEU A 152 -23.64 2.91 -3.45
CA LEU A 152 -23.72 1.64 -4.17
C LEU A 152 -22.58 0.70 -3.76
N TRP A 153 -22.92 -0.55 -3.53
CA TRP A 153 -21.98 -1.66 -3.33
C TRP A 153 -22.26 -2.74 -4.35
N ILE A 154 -21.22 -3.20 -5.04
CA ILE A 154 -21.27 -4.30 -5.99
C ILE A 154 -20.19 -5.31 -5.60
N SER A 155 -20.52 -6.59 -5.66
CA SER A 155 -19.53 -7.66 -5.57
C SER A 155 -19.71 -8.66 -6.70
N TRP A 156 -18.62 -9.33 -7.04
CA TRP A 156 -18.53 -10.32 -8.12
C TRP A 156 -17.95 -11.61 -7.60
N PHE A 157 -18.22 -12.68 -8.30
CA PHE A 157 -17.52 -13.95 -8.18
C PHE A 157 -16.19 -13.87 -8.95
N GLU A 158 -15.28 -14.80 -8.67
CA GLU A 158 -13.97 -14.88 -9.31
C GLU A 158 -14.03 -15.12 -10.84
N ASN A 159 -15.16 -15.62 -11.35
CA ASN A 159 -15.44 -15.75 -12.78
C ASN A 159 -15.97 -14.46 -13.43
N GLY A 160 -15.97 -13.33 -12.71
CA GLY A 160 -16.41 -12.02 -13.18
C GLY A 160 -17.93 -11.79 -13.17
N GLN A 161 -18.74 -12.80 -12.81
CA GLN A 161 -20.18 -12.61 -12.72
C GLN A 161 -20.58 -11.87 -11.43
N LYS A 162 -21.59 -11.00 -11.51
CA LYS A 162 -22.10 -10.30 -10.32
C LYS A 162 -22.58 -11.32 -9.28
N ARG A 163 -22.28 -11.02 -8.00
CA ARG A 163 -22.71 -11.78 -6.83
C ARG A 163 -23.79 -11.04 -6.06
N LEU A 164 -23.60 -9.73 -5.83
CA LEU A 164 -24.52 -8.88 -5.11
C LEU A 164 -24.42 -7.45 -5.61
N GLU A 165 -25.55 -6.77 -5.64
CA GLU A 165 -25.62 -5.33 -5.87
C GLU A 165 -26.68 -4.72 -4.94
N GLY A 166 -26.33 -3.66 -4.21
CA GLY A 166 -27.23 -3.01 -3.28
C GLY A 166 -26.75 -1.62 -2.89
N THR A 167 -27.64 -0.83 -2.32
CA THR A 167 -27.34 0.50 -1.82
C THR A 167 -27.31 0.48 -0.30
N TYR A 168 -26.25 1.05 0.25
CA TYR A 168 -26.03 1.16 1.70
C TYR A 168 -26.15 2.61 2.16
N LYS A 169 -26.59 2.81 3.39
CA LYS A 169 -26.61 4.11 4.06
C LYS A 169 -26.23 3.95 5.52
N TYR A 170 -25.20 4.69 5.94
CA TYR A 170 -24.65 4.60 7.32
C TYR A 170 -24.22 3.20 7.75
N GLY A 171 -23.91 2.32 6.82
CA GLY A 171 -23.53 0.93 7.04
C GLY A 171 -24.66 -0.08 6.86
N ASP A 172 -25.91 0.37 6.78
CA ASP A 172 -27.06 -0.52 6.63
C ASP A 172 -27.45 -0.65 5.15
N LEU A 173 -27.83 -1.86 4.71
CA LEU A 173 -28.39 -2.11 3.40
C LEU A 173 -29.81 -1.51 3.35
N VAL A 174 -29.99 -0.46 2.52
CA VAL A 174 -31.29 0.22 2.38
C VAL A 174 -32.05 -0.20 1.14
N ASN A 175 -31.37 -0.72 0.13
CA ASN A 175 -31.98 -1.25 -1.07
C ASN A 175 -31.15 -2.39 -1.67
N LEU A 176 -31.71 -3.57 -1.75
CA LEU A 176 -31.11 -4.70 -2.47
C LEU A 176 -31.56 -4.65 -3.92
N ILE A 177 -30.62 -4.47 -4.85
CA ILE A 177 -30.89 -4.42 -6.29
C ILE A 177 -30.92 -5.82 -6.87
N GLY A 178 -29.98 -6.68 -6.48
CA GLY A 178 -29.97 -8.07 -6.93
C GLY A 178 -28.93 -8.94 -6.26
N ARG A 179 -29.15 -10.25 -6.33
CA ARG A 179 -28.21 -11.30 -5.95
C ARG A 179 -28.20 -12.38 -7.01
N TRP A 180 -27.04 -12.92 -7.26
CA TRP A 180 -26.84 -13.92 -8.31
C TRP A 180 -26.05 -15.11 -7.78
N ASN A 181 -26.27 -16.25 -8.35
CA ASN A 181 -25.44 -17.44 -8.20
C ASN A 181 -24.20 -17.33 -9.10
N VAL A 182 -23.24 -18.23 -8.89
CA VAL A 182 -21.97 -18.25 -9.65
C VAL A 182 -22.18 -18.55 -11.16
N ASP A 183 -23.33 -19.11 -11.53
CA ASP A 183 -23.74 -19.35 -12.91
C ASP A 183 -24.49 -18.16 -13.56
N GLY A 184 -24.67 -17.07 -12.80
CA GLY A 184 -25.37 -15.85 -13.23
C GLY A 184 -26.89 -15.88 -13.07
N SER A 185 -27.46 -17.00 -12.61
CA SER A 185 -28.91 -17.07 -12.32
C SER A 185 -29.28 -16.18 -11.12
N VAL A 186 -30.46 -15.57 -11.17
CA VAL A 186 -30.94 -14.71 -10.06
C VAL A 186 -31.24 -15.57 -8.84
N ARG A 187 -30.73 -15.17 -7.70
CA ARG A 187 -30.99 -15.81 -6.42
C ARG A 187 -32.26 -15.25 -5.78
N THR A 188 -33.30 -16.05 -5.67
CA THR A 188 -34.63 -15.66 -5.18
C THR A 188 -34.85 -15.98 -3.71
N GLU A 189 -33.97 -16.78 -3.08
CA GLU A 189 -34.12 -17.15 -1.67
C GLU A 189 -33.99 -15.96 -0.71
N PRO A 190 -34.59 -16.02 0.49
CA PRO A 190 -34.49 -14.95 1.49
C PRO A 190 -33.03 -14.60 1.82
N PHE A 191 -32.79 -13.36 2.18
CA PHE A 191 -31.47 -12.86 2.55
C PHE A 191 -31.09 -13.38 3.94
N ASP A 192 -30.08 -14.22 4.02
CA ASP A 192 -29.44 -14.62 5.28
C ASP A 192 -28.20 -13.78 5.48
N TRP A 193 -28.09 -13.07 6.61
CA TRP A 193 -26.98 -12.19 6.95
C TRP A 193 -25.72 -12.93 7.39
N GLU A 194 -25.82 -14.24 7.63
CA GLU A 194 -24.69 -15.05 8.07
C GLU A 194 -23.73 -15.35 6.90
N GLY A 195 -22.60 -14.66 6.83
CA GLY A 195 -21.47 -14.99 5.95
C GLY A 195 -21.07 -13.97 4.89
N ILE A 196 -21.28 -12.68 5.10
CA ILE A 196 -20.88 -11.61 4.14
C ILE A 196 -19.60 -10.86 4.57
N TYR A 197 -18.92 -11.30 5.63
CA TYR A 197 -17.69 -10.69 6.12
C TYR A 197 -16.46 -11.51 5.76
#